data_64d4e5f7c33e7102342c24b82c7ad1e5
#
_entry.id   64d4e5f7c33e7102342c24b82c7ad1e5
#
_cell.length_a   1.000
_cell.length_b   1.000
_cell.length_c   1.000
_cell.angle_alpha   90.00
_cell.angle_beta   90.00
_cell.angle_gamma   90.00
#
_symmetry.space_group_name_H-M   'P 1'
#
loop_
_entity.id
_entity.type
_entity.pdbx_description
1 polymer ?
#
loop_
_entity_poly.entity_id
_entity_poly.type
_entity_poly.pdbx_seq_one_letter_code
_entity_poly.pdbx_strand_id
1 'polypeptide(L)'
;MTAICTNTEVFDFMGTGASERTSAGSMITGLIDRVSYGIEQYIGRKISAQTVTSLKVHDGRYCSIQGNMCFLNGIYYDLQKITTLKDNGVTLTEGTNFVIQSPNIIERIDSWWVNEQLGLEISGVFGLVYNTGSEASPTWTPLPDIKQIVIEAVAIKSGLWAKNIEDGSGNTFQVIRQNLPQITIDQLKRYIQPVV
;
A
#
# COMPACT_ATOMS: atom_id res chain seq x y z
N MET A 1 2.88 -2.74 12.25
CA MET A 1 2.89 -2.51 10.79
C MET A 1 3.67 -3.66 10.18
N THR A 2 3.13 -4.35 9.18
CA THR A 2 3.90 -5.41 8.49
C THR A 2 4.96 -4.74 7.64
N ALA A 3 6.23 -5.11 7.81
CA ALA A 3 7.32 -4.53 7.02
C ALA A 3 7.11 -4.81 5.52
N ILE A 4 7.31 -3.80 4.67
CA ILE A 4 7.14 -3.90 3.21
C ILE A 4 8.26 -4.77 2.60
N CYS A 5 9.46 -4.66 3.15
CA CYS A 5 10.62 -5.47 2.82
C CYS A 5 11.44 -5.73 4.09
N THR A 6 12.38 -6.65 4.01
CA THR A 6 13.29 -7.00 5.09
C THR A 6 14.64 -6.29 4.92
N ASN A 7 15.38 -6.14 6.03
CA ASN A 7 16.75 -5.64 5.98
C ASN A 7 17.62 -6.49 5.04
N THR A 8 17.42 -7.82 5.06
CA THR A 8 18.16 -8.76 4.22
C THR A 8 17.97 -8.45 2.74
N GLU A 9 16.73 -8.21 2.29
CA GLU A 9 16.44 -7.89 0.90
C GLU A 9 17.09 -6.57 0.46
N VAL A 10 17.13 -5.57 1.35
CA VAL A 10 17.83 -4.31 1.08
C VAL A 10 19.34 -4.53 0.98
N PHE A 11 19.91 -5.29 1.91
CA PHE A 11 21.35 -5.59 1.90
C PHE A 11 21.77 -6.45 0.71
N ASP A 12 20.93 -7.41 0.32
CA ASP A 12 21.17 -8.24 -0.87
C ASP A 12 21.16 -7.40 -2.15
N PHE A 13 20.20 -6.47 -2.24
CA PHE A 13 20.16 -5.51 -3.36
C PHE A 13 21.40 -4.63 -3.42
N MET A 14 21.92 -4.17 -2.27
CA MET A 14 23.12 -3.33 -2.19
C MET A 14 24.43 -4.12 -2.36
N GLY A 15 24.41 -5.45 -2.31
CA GLY A 15 25.60 -6.29 -2.33
C GLY A 15 26.53 -6.13 -1.10
N THR A 16 25.96 -5.80 0.08
CA THR A 16 26.74 -5.50 1.29
C THR A 16 27.26 -6.74 1.99
N GLY A 17 28.47 -6.63 2.56
CA GLY A 17 29.11 -7.71 3.35
C GLY A 17 28.48 -7.94 4.73
N ALA A 18 28.80 -9.08 5.36
CA ALA A 18 28.22 -9.49 6.64
C ALA A 18 28.47 -8.51 7.79
N SER A 19 29.65 -7.88 7.86
CA SER A 19 29.98 -6.90 8.90
C SER A 19 29.16 -5.62 8.80
N GLU A 20 28.89 -5.15 7.58
CA GLU A 20 28.06 -3.97 7.33
C GLU A 20 26.59 -4.24 7.66
N ARG A 21 26.11 -5.46 7.38
CA ARG A 21 24.73 -5.90 7.72
C ARG A 21 24.48 -5.82 9.23
N THR A 22 25.46 -6.21 10.03
CA THR A 22 25.35 -6.19 11.50
C THR A 22 25.34 -4.76 12.03
N SER A 23 26.24 -3.91 11.55
CA SER A 23 26.38 -2.53 12.04
C SER A 23 25.27 -1.59 11.58
N ALA A 24 24.70 -1.81 10.38
CA ALA A 24 23.70 -0.92 9.78
C ALA A 24 22.25 -1.42 9.93
N GLY A 25 21.99 -2.59 10.52
CA GLY A 25 20.68 -3.22 10.56
C GLY A 25 19.57 -2.34 11.14
N SER A 26 19.79 -1.71 12.28
CA SER A 26 18.80 -0.82 12.93
C SER A 26 18.53 0.45 12.10
N MET A 27 19.57 1.00 11.46
CA MET A 27 19.44 2.15 10.58
C MET A 27 18.57 1.80 9.35
N ILE A 28 18.81 0.65 8.72
CA ILE A 28 18.03 0.19 7.55
C ILE A 28 16.58 -0.04 7.96
N THR A 29 16.29 -0.68 9.10
CA THR A 29 14.92 -0.83 9.60
C THR A 29 14.20 0.52 9.70
N GLY A 30 14.83 1.50 10.34
CA GLY A 30 14.24 2.84 10.47
C GLY A 30 14.11 3.60 9.13
N LEU A 31 14.94 3.26 8.14
CA LEU A 31 14.80 3.82 6.78
C LEU A 31 13.63 3.18 6.03
N ILE A 32 13.45 1.86 6.15
CA ILE A 32 12.31 1.14 5.56
C ILE A 32 11.00 1.77 6.03
N ASP A 33 10.82 1.97 7.34
CA ASP A 33 9.61 2.58 7.90
C ASP A 33 9.38 4.00 7.36
N ARG A 34 10.42 4.84 7.36
CA ARG A 34 10.31 6.24 6.90
C ARG A 34 10.05 6.35 5.40
N VAL A 35 10.71 5.53 4.59
CA VAL A 35 10.51 5.50 3.14
C VAL A 35 9.11 4.99 2.81
N SER A 36 8.67 3.90 3.44
CA SER A 36 7.34 3.34 3.26
C SER A 36 6.26 4.37 3.60
N TYR A 37 6.39 5.05 4.74
CA TYR A 37 5.47 6.13 5.12
C TYR A 37 5.48 7.28 4.11
N GLY A 38 6.67 7.71 3.65
CA GLY A 38 6.79 8.78 2.64
C GLY A 38 6.14 8.41 1.32
N ILE A 39 6.26 7.15 0.89
CA ILE A 39 5.60 6.63 -0.31
C ILE A 39 4.08 6.64 -0.13
N GLU A 40 3.56 6.11 1.00
CA GLU A 40 2.12 6.14 1.31
C GLU A 40 1.53 7.56 1.28
N GLN A 41 2.25 8.53 1.85
CA GLN A 41 1.83 9.94 1.81
C GLN A 41 1.84 10.51 0.39
N TYR A 42 2.84 10.15 -0.41
CA TYR A 42 2.96 10.65 -1.78
C TYR A 42 1.87 10.11 -2.72
N ILE A 43 1.57 8.81 -2.65
CA ILE A 43 0.56 8.20 -3.51
C ILE A 43 -0.87 8.29 -2.95
N GLY A 44 -1.03 8.64 -1.66
CA GLY A 44 -2.34 8.70 -0.98
C GLY A 44 -2.95 7.33 -0.70
N ARG A 45 -2.19 6.23 -0.78
CA ARG A 45 -2.66 4.84 -0.68
C ARG A 45 -1.81 4.05 0.31
N LYS A 46 -2.38 3.00 0.90
CA LYS A 46 -1.62 2.06 1.74
C LYS A 46 -0.88 1.04 0.90
N ILE A 47 0.41 0.85 1.18
CA ILE A 47 1.27 -0.12 0.49
C ILE A 47 1.40 -1.45 1.26
N SER A 48 0.90 -1.49 2.49
CA SER A 48 0.79 -2.70 3.32
C SER A 48 -0.67 -3.08 3.53
N ALA A 49 -0.92 -4.36 3.83
CA ALA A 49 -2.26 -4.83 4.16
C ALA A 49 -2.78 -4.14 5.41
N GLN A 50 -3.97 -3.56 5.30
CA GLN A 50 -4.72 -2.97 6.40
C GLN A 50 -5.99 -3.78 6.62
N THR A 51 -6.06 -4.50 7.74
CA THR A 51 -7.31 -5.15 8.15
C THR A 51 -8.17 -4.13 8.87
N VAL A 52 -9.38 -3.94 8.39
CA VAL A 52 -10.36 -3.02 8.95
C VAL A 52 -11.55 -3.80 9.45
N THR A 53 -12.03 -3.45 10.63
CA THR A 53 -13.22 -4.04 11.24
C THR A 53 -14.25 -2.96 11.48
N SER A 54 -15.46 -3.19 10.97
CA SER A 54 -16.61 -2.27 11.17
C SER A 54 -16.34 -0.82 10.77
N LEU A 55 -15.63 -0.63 9.64
CA LEU A 55 -15.43 0.70 9.06
C LEU A 55 -16.78 1.25 8.59
N LYS A 56 -17.19 2.34 9.20
CA LYS A 56 -18.40 3.05 8.78
C LYS A 56 -18.04 4.05 7.69
N VAL A 57 -18.65 3.87 6.54
CA VAL A 57 -18.48 4.74 5.36
C VAL A 57 -19.82 5.34 4.97
N HIS A 58 -19.78 6.55 4.42
CA HIS A 58 -20.94 7.21 3.85
C HIS A 58 -20.48 8.14 2.74
N ASP A 59 -21.41 8.59 1.93
CA ASP A 59 -21.14 9.53 0.85
C ASP A 59 -20.35 10.75 1.34
N GLY A 60 -19.27 11.07 0.64
CA GLY A 60 -18.31 12.12 1.02
C GLY A 60 -17.29 11.73 2.11
N ARG A 61 -17.43 10.56 2.75
CA ARG A 61 -16.44 10.07 3.72
C ARG A 61 -16.00 8.65 3.38
N TYR A 62 -14.78 8.52 2.86
CA TYR A 62 -14.16 7.28 2.41
C TYR A 62 -14.84 6.62 1.20
N CYS A 63 -15.96 7.11 0.75
CA CYS A 63 -16.60 6.69 -0.48
C CYS A 63 -17.43 7.81 -1.11
N SER A 64 -17.82 7.59 -2.37
CA SER A 64 -18.87 8.32 -3.07
C SER A 64 -19.92 7.33 -3.54
N ILE A 65 -21.19 7.58 -3.29
CA ILE A 65 -22.30 6.71 -3.64
C ILE A 65 -23.06 7.30 -4.83
N GLN A 66 -23.16 6.53 -5.91
CA GLN A 66 -23.87 6.88 -7.12
C GLN A 66 -24.82 5.74 -7.51
N GLY A 67 -26.10 5.88 -7.13
CA GLY A 67 -27.09 4.86 -7.38
C GLY A 67 -26.79 3.54 -6.67
N ASN A 68 -26.52 2.48 -7.43
CA ASN A 68 -26.15 1.18 -6.92
C ASN A 68 -24.62 0.98 -6.77
N MET A 69 -23.81 1.99 -7.10
CA MET A 69 -22.36 1.91 -7.00
C MET A 69 -21.84 2.70 -5.80
N CYS A 70 -20.93 2.08 -5.04
CA CYS A 70 -20.14 2.70 -3.98
C CYS A 70 -18.68 2.74 -4.42
N PHE A 71 -18.15 3.94 -4.63
CA PHE A 71 -16.77 4.21 -5.03
C PHE A 71 -15.94 4.48 -3.78
N LEU A 72 -15.09 3.55 -3.39
CA LEU A 72 -14.16 3.74 -2.27
C LEU A 72 -13.04 4.72 -2.65
N ASN A 73 -12.59 5.52 -1.70
CA ASN A 73 -11.57 6.53 -1.94
C ASN A 73 -10.54 6.62 -0.80
N GLY A 74 -9.49 7.44 -1.00
CA GLY A 74 -8.41 7.62 -0.05
C GLY A 74 -7.68 6.31 0.26
N ILE A 75 -7.39 6.09 1.53
CA ILE A 75 -6.65 4.91 2.01
C ILE A 75 -7.41 3.59 1.85
N TYR A 76 -8.70 3.63 1.51
CA TYR A 76 -9.57 2.47 1.30
C TYR A 76 -9.84 2.19 -0.19
N TYR A 77 -9.11 2.82 -1.08
CA TYR A 77 -9.24 2.64 -2.53
C TYR A 77 -8.93 1.21 -2.97
N ASP A 78 -7.95 0.57 -2.36
CA ASP A 78 -7.43 -0.74 -2.75
C ASP A 78 -8.07 -1.88 -1.95
N LEU A 79 -9.34 -2.10 -2.12
CA LEU A 79 -10.06 -3.22 -1.51
C LEU A 79 -9.57 -4.54 -2.10
N GLN A 80 -9.07 -5.43 -1.24
CA GLN A 80 -8.60 -6.76 -1.61
C GLN A 80 -9.60 -7.86 -1.27
N LYS A 81 -10.29 -7.72 -0.14
CA LYS A 81 -11.26 -8.69 0.34
C LYS A 81 -12.27 -8.03 1.26
N ILE A 82 -13.53 -8.34 1.08
CA ILE A 82 -14.60 -8.07 2.05
C ILE A 82 -14.79 -9.33 2.91
N THR A 83 -14.78 -9.17 4.22
CA THR A 83 -15.15 -10.23 5.17
C THR A 83 -16.59 -10.06 5.66
N THR A 84 -17.05 -8.82 5.80
CA THR A 84 -18.43 -8.48 6.15
C THR A 84 -18.78 -7.15 5.53
N LEU A 85 -19.95 -7.10 4.91
CA LEU A 85 -20.55 -5.86 4.40
C LEU A 85 -21.94 -5.74 4.95
N LYS A 86 -22.27 -4.59 5.54
CA LYS A 86 -23.63 -4.30 6.02
C LYS A 86 -24.11 -2.98 5.42
N ASP A 87 -25.38 -2.94 5.08
CA ASP A 87 -26.09 -1.74 4.69
C ASP A 87 -27.25 -1.53 5.67
N ASN A 88 -27.21 -0.41 6.36
CA ASN A 88 -28.19 -0.07 7.43
C ASN A 88 -28.39 -1.23 8.43
N GLY A 89 -27.29 -1.84 8.87
CA GLY A 89 -27.29 -2.96 9.84
C GLY A 89 -27.62 -4.34 9.25
N VAL A 90 -28.07 -4.42 8.00
CA VAL A 90 -28.37 -5.69 7.31
C VAL A 90 -27.09 -6.23 6.65
N THR A 91 -26.69 -7.45 7.01
CA THR A 91 -25.54 -8.12 6.41
C THR A 91 -25.85 -8.53 4.97
N LEU A 92 -24.96 -8.20 4.08
CA LEU A 92 -25.04 -8.51 2.64
C LEU A 92 -24.14 -9.67 2.28
N THR A 93 -24.55 -10.45 1.27
CA THR A 93 -23.81 -11.60 0.75
C THR A 93 -23.27 -11.28 -0.65
N GLU A 94 -21.97 -11.48 -0.86
CA GLU A 94 -21.34 -11.34 -2.16
C GLU A 94 -21.93 -12.33 -3.17
N GLY A 95 -22.11 -11.89 -4.41
CA GLY A 95 -22.77 -12.66 -5.47
C GLY A 95 -24.31 -12.70 -5.40
N THR A 96 -24.90 -12.30 -4.26
CA THR A 96 -26.36 -12.25 -4.08
C THR A 96 -26.88 -10.82 -3.95
N ASN A 97 -26.24 -10.02 -3.10
CA ASN A 97 -26.66 -8.66 -2.85
C ASN A 97 -25.68 -7.63 -3.44
N PHE A 98 -24.41 -7.99 -3.58
CA PHE A 98 -23.39 -7.12 -4.15
C PHE A 98 -22.30 -7.90 -4.88
N VAL A 99 -21.55 -7.19 -5.71
CA VAL A 99 -20.32 -7.66 -6.36
C VAL A 99 -19.22 -6.60 -6.24
N ILE A 100 -17.97 -7.06 -6.23
CA ILE A 100 -16.80 -6.18 -6.31
C ILE A 100 -16.44 -6.06 -7.80
N GLN A 101 -16.72 -4.91 -8.40
CA GLN A 101 -16.45 -4.64 -9.83
C GLN A 101 -14.98 -4.32 -10.09
N SER A 102 -14.34 -3.67 -9.12
CA SER A 102 -12.92 -3.32 -9.16
C SER A 102 -12.42 -3.06 -7.73
N PRO A 103 -11.11 -2.92 -7.50
CA PRO A 103 -10.57 -2.68 -6.16
C PRO A 103 -11.15 -1.49 -5.40
N ASN A 104 -11.88 -0.63 -6.06
CA ASN A 104 -12.50 0.54 -5.42
C ASN A 104 -14.01 0.67 -5.66
N ILE A 105 -14.64 -0.30 -6.33
CA ILE A 105 -16.07 -0.22 -6.68
C ILE A 105 -16.81 -1.44 -6.14
N ILE A 106 -17.80 -1.17 -5.27
CA ILE A 106 -18.75 -2.17 -4.79
C ILE A 106 -20.12 -1.83 -5.39
N GLU A 107 -20.68 -2.76 -6.14
CA GLU A 107 -21.97 -2.59 -6.78
C GLU A 107 -23.06 -3.41 -6.06
N ARG A 108 -24.17 -2.79 -5.71
CA ARG A 108 -25.41 -3.49 -5.28
C ARG A 108 -26.10 -4.05 -6.52
N ILE A 109 -26.47 -5.32 -6.48
CA ILE A 109 -27.17 -6.01 -7.60
C ILE A 109 -28.64 -6.25 -7.31
N ASP A 110 -29.07 -6.14 -6.08
CA ASP A 110 -30.46 -6.39 -5.65
C ASP A 110 -31.25 -5.10 -5.34
N SER A 111 -30.55 -3.97 -5.11
CA SER A 111 -31.18 -2.70 -4.73
C SER A 111 -30.21 -1.53 -4.92
N TRP A 112 -30.57 -0.38 -4.40
CA TRP A 112 -29.72 0.80 -4.31
C TRP A 112 -29.09 0.88 -2.92
N TRP A 113 -27.93 1.55 -2.80
CA TRP A 113 -27.35 1.85 -1.50
C TRP A 113 -28.25 2.80 -0.73
N VAL A 114 -28.44 2.52 0.54
CA VAL A 114 -29.14 3.46 1.43
C VAL A 114 -28.17 4.60 1.73
N ASN A 115 -28.45 5.78 1.20
CA ASN A 115 -27.59 6.96 1.36
C ASN A 115 -27.80 7.62 2.74
N GLU A 116 -27.80 6.83 3.80
CA GLU A 116 -27.86 7.31 5.18
C GLU A 116 -26.46 7.53 5.75
N GLN A 117 -26.37 8.52 6.64
CA GLN A 117 -25.10 8.83 7.31
C GLN A 117 -24.64 7.62 8.14
N LEU A 118 -23.50 7.03 7.79
CA LEU A 118 -22.92 5.83 8.42
C LEU A 118 -23.76 4.53 8.26
N GLY A 119 -24.62 4.45 7.23
CA GLY A 119 -25.41 3.25 6.96
C GLY A 119 -24.59 2.06 6.47
N LEU A 120 -23.50 2.33 5.73
CA LEU A 120 -22.63 1.29 5.18
C LEU A 120 -21.48 0.97 6.14
N GLU A 121 -21.32 -0.33 6.48
CA GLU A 121 -20.27 -0.83 7.36
C GLU A 121 -19.47 -1.92 6.64
N ILE A 122 -18.15 -1.71 6.50
CA ILE A 122 -17.24 -2.60 5.78
C ILE A 122 -16.23 -3.20 6.76
N SER A 123 -16.06 -4.51 6.75
CA SER A 123 -14.92 -5.20 7.32
C SER A 123 -14.18 -5.91 6.19
N GLY A 124 -12.84 -5.78 6.14
CA GLY A 124 -12.09 -6.33 5.03
C GLY A 124 -10.61 -6.01 5.09
N VAL A 125 -9.92 -6.30 3.99
CA VAL A 125 -8.50 -6.03 3.79
C VAL A 125 -8.32 -5.06 2.64
N PHE A 126 -7.52 -4.04 2.87
CA PHE A 126 -7.20 -2.97 1.93
C PHE A 126 -5.68 -2.82 1.77
N GLY A 127 -5.24 -2.24 0.68
CA GLY A 127 -3.85 -1.90 0.41
C GLY A 127 -3.34 -2.42 -0.94
N LEU A 128 -2.20 -1.90 -1.37
CA LEU A 128 -1.49 -2.32 -2.58
C LEU A 128 -0.77 -3.65 -2.34
N VAL A 129 -1.56 -4.71 -2.13
CA VAL A 129 -1.10 -6.05 -1.78
C VAL A 129 -1.77 -7.10 -2.67
N TYR A 130 -1.25 -8.31 -2.64
CA TYR A 130 -1.86 -9.47 -3.27
C TYR A 130 -1.80 -10.67 -2.32
N ASN A 131 -2.69 -11.64 -2.53
CA ASN A 131 -2.73 -12.85 -1.71
C ASN A 131 -1.74 -13.88 -2.26
N THR A 132 -0.78 -14.30 -1.41
CA THR A 132 0.16 -15.40 -1.68
C THR A 132 -0.20 -16.70 -0.94
N GLY A 133 -1.21 -16.64 -0.07
CA GLY A 133 -1.75 -17.80 0.65
C GLY A 133 -2.94 -18.43 -0.05
N SER A 134 -3.61 -19.36 0.63
CA SER A 134 -4.89 -19.91 0.16
C SER A 134 -6.05 -18.97 0.47
N GLU A 135 -7.21 -19.19 -0.16
CA GLU A 135 -8.42 -18.41 0.16
C GLU A 135 -8.86 -18.56 1.62
N ALA A 136 -8.67 -19.76 2.18
CA ALA A 136 -9.02 -20.04 3.59
C ALA A 136 -8.02 -19.43 4.59
N SER A 137 -6.76 -19.24 4.17
CA SER A 137 -5.70 -18.63 5.00
C SER A 137 -4.88 -17.66 4.14
N PRO A 138 -5.42 -16.46 3.87
CA PRO A 138 -4.76 -15.50 3.00
C PRO A 138 -3.52 -14.91 3.67
N THR A 139 -2.43 -14.85 2.91
CA THR A 139 -1.21 -14.14 3.27
C THR A 139 -1.06 -12.95 2.32
N TRP A 140 -1.15 -11.74 2.87
CA TRP A 140 -1.11 -10.52 2.09
C TRP A 140 0.32 -10.00 1.97
N THR A 141 0.80 -9.89 0.76
CA THR A 141 2.16 -9.44 0.43
C THR A 141 2.08 -8.16 -0.39
N PRO A 142 2.92 -7.15 -0.14
CA PRO A 142 2.99 -5.96 -0.97
C PRO A 142 3.24 -6.30 -2.44
N LEU A 143 2.70 -5.51 -3.36
CA LEU A 143 2.97 -5.69 -4.78
C LEU A 143 4.49 -5.69 -5.04
N PRO A 144 5.01 -6.63 -5.86
CA PRO A 144 6.46 -6.76 -6.10
C PRO A 144 7.11 -5.47 -6.55
N ASP A 145 6.45 -4.71 -7.41
CA ASP A 145 6.93 -3.43 -7.92
C ASP A 145 7.06 -2.38 -6.81
N ILE A 146 6.07 -2.30 -5.92
CA ILE A 146 6.09 -1.38 -4.76
C ILE A 146 7.21 -1.79 -3.81
N LYS A 147 7.36 -3.09 -3.54
CA LYS A 147 8.43 -3.63 -2.71
C LYS A 147 9.81 -3.26 -3.28
N GLN A 148 10.00 -3.43 -4.59
CA GLN A 148 11.24 -3.08 -5.28
C GLN A 148 11.52 -1.58 -5.18
N ILE A 149 10.52 -0.72 -5.38
CA ILE A 149 10.65 0.74 -5.24
C ILE A 149 11.09 1.12 -3.82
N VAL A 150 10.53 0.47 -2.78
CA VAL A 150 10.95 0.72 -1.39
C VAL A 150 12.40 0.30 -1.17
N ILE A 151 12.82 -0.88 -1.65
CA ILE A 151 14.19 -1.38 -1.53
C ILE A 151 15.18 -0.39 -2.17
N GLU A 152 14.93 0.03 -3.40
CA GLU A 152 15.78 0.99 -4.13
C GLU A 152 15.87 2.34 -3.40
N ALA A 153 14.73 2.87 -2.96
CA ALA A 153 14.70 4.14 -2.24
C ALA A 153 15.44 4.08 -0.90
N VAL A 154 15.35 2.96 -0.18
CA VAL A 154 16.10 2.72 1.07
C VAL A 154 17.60 2.60 0.78
N ALA A 155 17.99 1.84 -0.25
CA ALA A 155 19.38 1.68 -0.66
C ALA A 155 20.01 3.05 -0.99
N ILE A 156 19.33 3.87 -1.78
CA ILE A 156 19.79 5.22 -2.13
C ILE A 156 19.92 6.09 -0.87
N LYS A 157 18.90 6.10 0.00
CA LYS A 157 18.89 6.93 1.22
C LYS A 157 19.89 6.47 2.28
N SER A 158 20.24 5.20 2.31
CA SER A 158 21.21 4.68 3.28
C SER A 158 22.61 5.27 3.10
N GLY A 159 22.95 5.71 1.87
CA GLY A 159 24.29 6.12 1.48
C GLY A 159 25.30 4.96 1.43
N LEU A 160 24.89 3.73 1.79
CA LEU A 160 25.76 2.56 1.73
C LEU A 160 25.98 2.13 0.29
N TRP A 161 24.98 2.29 -0.56
CA TRP A 161 25.04 1.98 -1.99
C TRP A 161 26.00 2.95 -2.74
N ALA A 162 26.01 4.23 -2.36
CA ALA A 162 26.89 5.22 -2.95
C ALA A 162 28.38 4.95 -2.68
N LYS A 163 28.72 4.22 -1.60
CA LYS A 163 30.10 3.80 -1.33
C LYS A 163 30.61 2.73 -2.30
N ASN A 164 29.70 2.00 -2.95
CA ASN A 164 30.03 0.90 -3.87
C ASN A 164 29.91 1.31 -5.35
N ILE A 165 29.38 2.50 -5.64
CA ILE A 165 29.35 3.09 -6.97
C ILE A 165 30.47 4.15 -7.04
N GLU A 166 31.70 3.71 -7.09
CA GLU A 166 32.78 4.51 -7.66
C GLU A 166 32.60 4.47 -9.16
N ASP A 167 32.35 5.63 -9.80
CA ASP A 167 32.63 5.72 -11.23
C ASP A 167 34.14 5.46 -11.42
N GLY A 168 34.53 4.94 -12.53
CA GLY A 168 35.95 4.70 -12.84
C GLY A 168 36.84 5.95 -12.78
N SER A 169 36.33 7.09 -12.33
CA SER A 169 36.97 8.40 -12.13
C SER A 169 37.11 8.78 -10.65
N GLY A 170 36.65 7.96 -9.71
CA GLY A 170 36.75 8.22 -8.27
C GLY A 170 35.77 9.27 -7.72
N ASN A 171 34.72 9.62 -8.44
CA ASN A 171 33.70 10.55 -8.00
C ASN A 171 32.63 9.86 -7.15
N THR A 172 32.43 10.36 -5.94
CA THR A 172 31.38 9.90 -5.03
C THR A 172 30.10 10.68 -5.28
N PHE A 173 29.01 10.03 -5.70
CA PHE A 173 27.72 10.69 -5.84
C PHE A 173 27.14 11.04 -4.47
N GLN A 174 26.95 12.34 -4.17
CA GLN A 174 26.22 12.78 -2.99
C GLN A 174 24.72 12.57 -3.18
N VAL A 175 24.15 11.63 -2.43
CA VAL A 175 22.71 11.42 -2.43
C VAL A 175 22.01 12.46 -1.54
N ILE A 176 21.10 13.23 -2.11
CA ILE A 176 20.29 14.21 -1.37
C ILE A 176 19.34 13.46 -0.42
N ARG A 177 19.59 13.56 0.88
CA ARG A 177 18.96 12.74 1.95
C ARG A 177 17.55 13.17 2.36
N GLN A 178 17.00 14.26 1.86
CA GLN A 178 15.80 14.87 2.46
C GLN A 178 14.46 14.47 1.82
N ASN A 179 14.42 14.15 0.52
CA ASN A 179 13.19 13.77 -0.21
C ASN A 179 13.32 12.38 -0.81
N LEU A 180 12.20 11.82 -1.27
CA LEU A 180 12.26 10.61 -2.09
C LEU A 180 13.12 10.89 -3.33
N PRO A 181 13.96 9.93 -3.76
CA PRO A 181 14.73 10.08 -4.98
C PRO A 181 13.82 10.38 -6.17
N GLN A 182 14.25 11.20 -7.13
CA GLN A 182 13.42 11.56 -8.30
C GLN A 182 12.99 10.33 -9.09
N ILE A 183 13.88 9.35 -9.25
CA ILE A 183 13.56 8.08 -9.91
C ILE A 183 12.42 7.34 -9.19
N THR A 184 12.42 7.35 -7.86
CA THR A 184 11.35 6.77 -7.05
C THR A 184 10.03 7.51 -7.29
N ILE A 185 10.06 8.84 -7.33
CA ILE A 185 8.89 9.68 -7.61
C ILE A 185 8.31 9.34 -8.99
N ASP A 186 9.15 9.22 -10.00
CA ASP A 186 8.71 8.91 -11.37
C ASP A 186 8.09 7.51 -11.48
N GLN A 187 8.64 6.53 -10.77
CA GLN A 187 8.07 5.18 -10.69
C GLN A 187 6.71 5.16 -9.97
N LEU A 188 6.53 6.02 -8.96
CA LEU A 188 5.31 6.08 -8.15
C LEU A 188 4.14 6.79 -8.84
N LYS A 189 4.39 7.61 -9.87
CA LYS A 189 3.33 8.37 -10.58
C LYS A 189 2.17 7.49 -11.04
N ARG A 190 2.43 6.26 -11.45
CA ARG A 190 1.41 5.29 -11.89
C ARG A 190 0.48 4.80 -10.77
N TYR A 191 0.87 5.00 -9.51
CA TYR A 191 0.09 4.59 -8.34
C TYR A 191 -0.68 5.73 -7.69
N ILE A 192 -0.48 6.98 -8.16
CA ILE A 192 -1.25 8.13 -7.65
C ILE A 192 -2.70 7.94 -8.05
N GLN A 193 -3.60 8.11 -7.07
CA GLN A 193 -5.03 8.10 -7.34
C GLN A 193 -5.40 9.21 -8.32
N PRO A 194 -6.17 8.90 -9.39
CA PRO A 194 -6.83 9.95 -10.13
C PRO A 194 -7.78 10.71 -9.18
N VAL A 195 -7.66 12.04 -9.17
CA VAL A 195 -8.63 12.88 -8.46
C VAL A 195 -9.95 12.75 -9.23
N VAL A 196 -10.94 12.09 -8.63
CA VAL A 196 -12.31 11.97 -9.16
C VAL A 196 -13.14 13.13 -8.65
#